data_ae1913ca14d526c0252b625ccec5e71d
#
_entry.id   ae1913ca14d526c0252b625ccec5e71d
#
_cell.length_a   1.000
_cell.length_b   1.000
_cell.length_c   1.000
_cell.angle_alpha   90.00
_cell.angle_beta   90.00
_cell.angle_gamma   90.00
#
_symmetry.space_group_name_H-M   'P 1'
#
loop_
_entity.id
_entity.type
_entity.pdbx_description
1 polymer ?
#
loop_
_entity_poly.entity_id
_entity_poly.type
_entity_poly.pdbx_seq_one_letter_code
_entity_poly.pdbx_strand_id
1 'polypeptide(L)'
;MYKYFIGAIFFSIYLAGPASTQFMARQHTVKDLNTGTTWLRCSVGQAWDPTLETCTGEIVKLDHTQIAYAITEAKRQLGGNWRLPTHAELESLVCDDCPPPKIDSKRFPNISPEAYWTGDKNALNSKTFWSVSFMTGYSYSRFFPYQFLPVLLVRAD
;
A
#
# COMPACT_ATOMS: atom_id res chain seq x y z
N MET A 1 33.61 61.19 -5.15
CA MET A 1 33.60 59.90 -5.93
C MET A 1 32.83 58.87 -5.10
N TYR A 2 31.53 58.65 -5.41
CA TYR A 2 30.73 57.60 -4.77
C TYR A 2 30.72 56.39 -5.67
N LYS A 3 31.25 55.24 -5.19
CA LYS A 3 31.22 53.94 -5.87
C LYS A 3 29.90 53.22 -5.45
N TYR A 4 28.95 53.07 -6.36
CA TYR A 4 27.80 52.24 -6.16
C TYR A 4 28.18 50.75 -6.32
N PHE A 5 28.05 49.99 -5.24
CA PHE A 5 28.11 48.52 -5.28
C PHE A 5 26.70 48.01 -5.64
N ILE A 6 26.56 47.51 -6.86
CA ILE A 6 25.34 46.76 -7.27
C ILE A 6 25.52 45.31 -6.81
N GLY A 7 24.86 44.97 -5.70
CA GLY A 7 24.76 43.59 -5.25
C GLY A 7 23.82 42.82 -6.12
N ALA A 8 24.32 41.84 -6.87
CA ALA A 8 23.48 40.91 -7.63
C ALA A 8 22.81 39.92 -6.66
N ILE A 9 21.49 40.04 -6.52
CA ILE A 9 20.67 39.05 -5.76
C ILE A 9 20.45 37.87 -6.69
N PHE A 10 21.15 36.76 -6.41
CA PHE A 10 20.85 35.45 -7.04
C PHE A 10 19.58 34.87 -6.45
N PHE A 11 18.51 34.92 -7.22
CA PHE A 11 17.24 34.25 -6.89
C PHE A 11 17.40 32.76 -7.26
N SER A 12 17.69 31.91 -6.30
CA SER A 12 17.73 30.46 -6.50
C SER A 12 16.30 29.95 -6.72
N ILE A 13 15.95 29.66 -7.96
CA ILE A 13 14.68 28.99 -8.30
C ILE A 13 14.83 27.51 -7.90
N TYR A 14 14.21 27.14 -6.80
CA TYR A 14 14.00 25.73 -6.47
C TYR A 14 12.95 25.16 -7.44
N LEU A 15 13.39 24.41 -8.44
CA LEU A 15 12.51 23.59 -9.27
C LEU A 15 12.00 22.44 -8.37
N ALA A 16 10.77 22.58 -7.87
CA ALA A 16 10.06 21.46 -7.28
C ALA A 16 9.90 20.40 -8.38
N GLY A 17 10.57 19.25 -8.22
CA GLY A 17 10.40 18.12 -9.13
C GLY A 17 8.94 17.68 -9.18
N PRO A 18 8.49 17.03 -10.27
CA PRO A 18 7.11 16.58 -10.39
C PRO A 18 6.80 15.63 -9.24
N ALA A 19 5.79 15.99 -8.43
CA ALA A 19 5.24 15.07 -7.45
C ALA A 19 4.78 13.83 -8.19
N SER A 20 5.25 12.65 -7.77
CA SER A 20 4.83 11.37 -8.35
C SER A 20 3.30 11.28 -8.32
N THR A 21 2.67 11.36 -9.49
CA THR A 21 1.22 11.27 -9.66
C THR A 21 0.73 9.84 -9.83
N GLN A 22 1.55 8.85 -9.49
CA GLN A 22 1.24 7.43 -9.65
C GLN A 22 -0.08 7.03 -8.96
N PHE A 23 -0.34 7.57 -7.78
CA PHE A 23 -1.50 7.18 -6.98
C PHE A 23 -2.52 8.30 -6.84
N MET A 24 -3.80 7.98 -7.06
CA MET A 24 -4.93 8.87 -6.83
C MET A 24 -5.82 8.32 -5.71
N ALA A 25 -5.79 8.99 -4.55
CA ALA A 25 -6.62 8.62 -3.41
C ALA A 25 -8.05 9.17 -3.55
N ARG A 26 -9.05 8.33 -3.25
CA ARG A 26 -10.47 8.70 -3.17
C ARG A 26 -11.11 8.00 -1.99
N GLN A 27 -11.38 8.73 -0.92
CA GLN A 27 -11.96 8.16 0.32
C GLN A 27 -11.21 6.89 0.75
N HIS A 28 -11.91 5.75 0.81
CA HIS A 28 -11.37 4.45 1.24
C HIS A 28 -10.51 3.74 0.19
N THR A 29 -10.33 4.31 -1.00
CA THR A 29 -9.57 3.68 -2.09
C THR A 29 -8.40 4.51 -2.59
N VAL A 30 -7.41 3.83 -3.16
CA VAL A 30 -6.29 4.42 -3.93
C VAL A 30 -6.21 3.72 -5.27
N LYS A 31 -6.27 4.50 -6.35
CA LYS A 31 -6.04 4.00 -7.71
C LYS A 31 -4.57 4.20 -8.07
N ASP A 32 -3.91 3.12 -8.49
CA ASP A 32 -2.62 3.17 -9.15
C ASP A 32 -2.83 3.47 -10.64
N LEU A 33 -2.37 4.62 -11.07
CA LEU A 33 -2.55 5.10 -12.44
C LEU A 33 -1.64 4.39 -13.45
N ASN A 34 -0.56 3.74 -12.99
CA ASN A 34 0.36 3.01 -13.85
C ASN A 34 -0.18 1.63 -14.21
N THR A 35 -0.84 0.96 -13.25
CA THR A 35 -1.36 -0.40 -13.43
C THR A 35 -2.86 -0.45 -13.67
N GLY A 36 -3.59 0.64 -13.38
CA GLY A 36 -5.05 0.68 -13.42
C GLY A 36 -5.72 -0.05 -12.26
N THR A 37 -4.95 -0.55 -11.28
CA THR A 37 -5.51 -1.26 -10.12
C THR A 37 -6.02 -0.30 -9.06
N THR A 38 -7.07 -0.70 -8.36
CA THR A 38 -7.64 0.05 -7.23
C THR A 38 -7.45 -0.74 -5.94
N TRP A 39 -6.84 -0.11 -4.94
CA TRP A 39 -6.54 -0.66 -3.63
C TRP A 39 -7.52 -0.17 -2.57
N LEU A 40 -7.83 -1.01 -1.57
CA LEU A 40 -8.32 -0.49 -0.29
C LEU A 40 -7.17 0.16 0.45
N ARG A 41 -7.42 1.35 1.01
CA ARG A 41 -6.40 2.10 1.80
C ARG A 41 -6.14 1.46 3.15
N CYS A 42 -7.17 0.80 3.70
CA CYS A 42 -7.14 0.19 5.02
C CYS A 42 -6.91 -1.32 4.92
N SER A 43 -6.15 -1.85 5.84
CA SER A 43 -6.02 -3.30 6.03
C SER A 43 -7.36 -3.91 6.43
N VAL A 44 -7.54 -5.19 6.14
CA VAL A 44 -8.74 -5.91 6.63
C VAL A 44 -8.83 -5.82 8.16
N GLY A 45 -10.04 -5.56 8.66
CA GLY A 45 -10.32 -5.27 10.07
C GLY A 45 -10.41 -3.78 10.39
N GLN A 46 -9.80 -2.91 9.59
CA GLN A 46 -9.92 -1.47 9.73
C GLN A 46 -11.04 -0.90 8.88
N ALA A 47 -11.54 0.27 9.27
CA ALA A 47 -12.49 1.09 8.51
C ALA A 47 -11.89 2.45 8.17
N TRP A 48 -12.23 2.97 6.99
CA TRP A 48 -11.88 4.32 6.60
C TRP A 48 -12.74 5.34 7.34
N ASP A 49 -12.11 6.27 8.06
CA ASP A 49 -12.77 7.43 8.65
C ASP A 49 -12.57 8.65 7.74
N PRO A 50 -13.65 9.15 7.09
CA PRO A 50 -13.55 10.28 6.18
C PRO A 50 -13.34 11.62 6.89
N THR A 51 -13.63 11.71 8.19
CA THR A 51 -13.45 12.94 8.97
C THR A 51 -11.99 13.11 9.40
N LEU A 52 -11.38 12.01 9.82
CA LEU A 52 -9.97 11.96 10.24
C LEU A 52 -9.03 11.68 9.05
N GLU A 53 -9.58 11.36 7.89
CA GLU A 53 -8.83 10.93 6.68
C GLU A 53 -7.82 9.81 6.97
N THR A 54 -8.21 8.83 7.77
CA THR A 54 -7.35 7.74 8.22
C THR A 54 -8.09 6.41 8.35
N CYS A 55 -7.34 5.33 8.54
CA CYS A 55 -7.89 4.01 8.87
C CYS A 55 -8.01 3.87 10.39
N THR A 56 -9.17 3.47 10.87
CA THR A 56 -9.48 3.25 12.29
C THR A 56 -9.82 1.79 12.55
N GLY A 57 -9.71 1.36 13.79
CA GLY A 57 -9.87 -0.04 14.18
C GLY A 57 -8.58 -0.83 14.11
N GLU A 58 -8.65 -2.10 14.47
CA GLU A 58 -7.50 -2.99 14.55
C GLU A 58 -7.33 -3.80 13.26
N ILE A 59 -6.08 -4.02 12.86
CA ILE A 59 -5.74 -4.89 11.74
C ILE A 59 -6.00 -6.33 12.15
N VAL A 60 -6.81 -7.04 11.38
CA VAL A 60 -7.06 -8.46 11.57
C VAL A 60 -6.09 -9.26 10.72
N LYS A 61 -5.33 -10.17 11.37
CA LYS A 61 -4.47 -11.12 10.68
C LYS A 61 -5.27 -12.36 10.33
N LEU A 62 -5.17 -12.81 9.09
CA LEU A 62 -6.00 -13.88 8.53
C LEU A 62 -5.15 -14.99 7.94
N ASP A 63 -5.62 -16.22 8.04
CA ASP A 63 -5.19 -17.34 7.22
C ASP A 63 -5.93 -17.35 5.87
N HIS A 64 -5.51 -18.21 4.94
CA HIS A 64 -6.10 -18.26 3.59
C HIS A 64 -7.59 -18.65 3.56
N THR A 65 -8.07 -19.39 4.54
CA THR A 65 -9.50 -19.75 4.66
C THR A 65 -10.33 -18.53 5.04
N GLN A 66 -9.85 -17.78 6.01
CA GLN A 66 -10.49 -16.55 6.50
C GLN A 66 -10.43 -15.42 5.47
N ILE A 67 -9.35 -15.36 4.67
CA ILE A 67 -9.22 -14.40 3.56
C ILE A 67 -10.33 -14.59 2.53
N ALA A 68 -10.69 -15.81 2.18
CA ALA A 68 -11.79 -16.07 1.24
C ALA A 68 -13.11 -15.48 1.73
N TYR A 69 -13.38 -15.59 3.04
CA TYR A 69 -14.54 -14.95 3.67
C TYR A 69 -14.44 -13.42 3.64
N ALA A 70 -13.30 -12.85 4.02
CA ALA A 70 -13.07 -11.40 4.02
C ALA A 70 -13.25 -10.78 2.63
N ILE A 71 -12.79 -11.47 1.56
CA ILE A 71 -13.01 -11.06 0.17
C ILE A 71 -14.50 -11.05 -0.18
N THR A 72 -15.24 -12.06 0.25
CA THR A 72 -16.70 -12.14 0.02
C THR A 72 -17.42 -10.98 0.71
N GLU A 73 -17.03 -10.67 1.94
CA GLU A 73 -17.58 -9.53 2.69
C GLU A 73 -17.24 -8.18 2.04
N ALA A 74 -16.00 -8.00 1.58
CA ALA A 74 -15.61 -6.79 0.86
C ALA A 74 -16.44 -6.59 -0.42
N LYS A 75 -16.67 -7.65 -1.20
CA LYS A 75 -17.55 -7.59 -2.38
C LYS A 75 -18.99 -7.23 -2.03
N ARG A 76 -19.52 -7.78 -0.95
CA ARG A 76 -20.89 -7.51 -0.49
C ARG A 76 -21.06 -6.07 0.00
N GLN A 77 -20.09 -5.53 0.74
CA GLN A 77 -20.17 -4.22 1.38
C GLN A 77 -19.79 -3.08 0.44
N LEU A 78 -18.76 -3.27 -0.38
CA LEU A 78 -18.14 -2.22 -1.20
C LEU A 78 -18.40 -2.38 -2.70
N GLY A 79 -18.97 -3.52 -3.10
CA GLY A 79 -19.09 -3.88 -4.52
C GLY A 79 -17.73 -4.17 -5.16
N GLY A 80 -17.74 -4.54 -6.44
CA GLY A 80 -16.52 -4.81 -7.20
C GLY A 80 -15.88 -6.18 -6.92
N ASN A 81 -14.85 -6.51 -7.69
CA ASN A 81 -14.16 -7.80 -7.62
C ASN A 81 -12.85 -7.71 -6.82
N TRP A 82 -12.98 -7.55 -5.51
CA TRP A 82 -11.84 -7.55 -4.60
C TRP A 82 -11.16 -8.91 -4.55
N ARG A 83 -9.84 -8.89 -4.42
CA ARG A 83 -8.98 -10.07 -4.33
C ARG A 83 -7.69 -9.76 -3.56
N LEU A 84 -6.93 -10.78 -3.24
CA LEU A 84 -5.53 -10.58 -2.85
C LEU A 84 -4.74 -9.97 -4.01
N PRO A 85 -3.75 -9.12 -3.71
CA PRO A 85 -2.80 -8.65 -4.70
C PRO A 85 -1.90 -9.80 -5.17
N THR A 86 -1.40 -9.70 -6.40
CA THR A 86 -0.24 -10.49 -6.82
C THR A 86 1.01 -10.05 -6.06
N HIS A 87 2.05 -10.85 -6.09
CA HIS A 87 3.35 -10.50 -5.50
C HIS A 87 3.87 -9.17 -6.08
N ALA A 88 3.89 -9.04 -7.41
CA ALA A 88 4.35 -7.83 -8.07
C ALA A 88 3.51 -6.58 -7.73
N GLU A 89 2.19 -6.73 -7.63
CA GLU A 89 1.31 -5.62 -7.22
C GLU A 89 1.65 -5.15 -5.80
N LEU A 90 1.76 -6.06 -4.84
CA LEU A 90 2.03 -5.67 -3.45
C LEU A 90 3.45 -5.11 -3.29
N GLU A 91 4.43 -5.67 -4.00
CA GLU A 91 5.81 -5.17 -4.02
C GLU A 91 5.91 -3.75 -4.59
N SER A 92 5.05 -3.40 -5.58
CA SER A 92 5.01 -2.05 -6.16
C SER A 92 4.59 -0.95 -5.19
N LEU A 93 4.01 -1.30 -4.04
CA LEU A 93 3.66 -0.35 -2.97
C LEU A 93 4.85 -0.04 -2.04
N VAL A 94 5.95 -0.80 -2.14
CA VAL A 94 7.12 -0.59 -1.27
C VAL A 94 7.78 0.75 -1.57
N CYS A 95 7.96 1.53 -0.52
CA CYS A 95 8.71 2.78 -0.53
C CYS A 95 10.08 2.53 0.12
N ASP A 96 11.13 2.40 -0.70
CA ASP A 96 12.48 2.06 -0.21
C ASP A 96 13.06 3.11 0.71
N ASP A 97 12.79 4.39 0.43
CA ASP A 97 13.29 5.53 1.20
C ASP A 97 12.42 5.86 2.43
N CYS A 98 11.26 5.23 2.59
CA CYS A 98 10.39 5.46 3.74
C CYS A 98 10.91 4.71 4.98
N PRO A 99 10.76 5.30 6.19
CA PRO A 99 10.89 4.51 7.41
C PRO A 99 9.78 3.46 7.50
N PRO A 100 9.95 2.38 8.30
CA PRO A 100 8.85 1.44 8.52
C PRO A 100 7.58 2.10 9.12
N PRO A 101 6.40 1.74 8.61
CA PRO A 101 6.17 0.83 7.49
C PRO A 101 6.59 1.41 6.15
N LYS A 102 7.36 0.64 5.36
CA LYS A 102 7.88 1.03 4.05
C LYS A 102 6.78 1.09 2.98
N ILE A 103 5.88 2.02 3.14
CA ILE A 103 4.74 2.31 2.26
C ILE A 103 4.38 3.79 2.39
N ASP A 104 3.77 4.39 1.37
CA ASP A 104 3.26 5.76 1.45
C ASP A 104 2.13 5.87 2.48
N SER A 105 2.47 6.32 3.69
CA SER A 105 1.54 6.44 4.83
C SER A 105 0.43 7.49 4.63
N LYS A 106 0.57 8.42 3.68
CA LYS A 106 -0.49 9.38 3.33
C LYS A 106 -1.59 8.68 2.52
N ARG A 107 -1.21 7.72 1.69
CA ARG A 107 -2.15 6.96 0.86
C ARG A 107 -2.67 5.71 1.57
N PHE A 108 -1.83 5.09 2.37
CA PHE A 108 -2.11 3.87 3.14
C PHE A 108 -1.85 4.11 4.63
N PRO A 109 -2.73 4.85 5.32
CA PRO A 109 -2.52 5.19 6.72
C PRO A 109 -2.70 3.98 7.64
N ASN A 110 -1.95 3.95 8.74
CA ASN A 110 -2.04 2.94 9.80
C ASN A 110 -1.78 1.49 9.33
N ILE A 111 -0.96 1.32 8.30
CA ILE A 111 -0.43 0.01 7.92
C ILE A 111 0.58 -0.47 8.97
N SER A 112 0.53 -1.74 9.34
CA SER A 112 1.53 -2.32 10.24
C SER A 112 2.84 -2.63 9.51
N PRO A 113 4.01 -2.48 10.17
CA PRO A 113 5.30 -2.84 9.61
C PRO A 113 5.53 -4.36 9.68
N GLU A 114 4.70 -5.13 9.00
CA GLU A 114 4.72 -6.60 9.00
C GLU A 114 4.72 -7.15 7.58
N ALA A 115 4.76 -8.47 7.44
CA ALA A 115 4.57 -9.15 6.17
C ALA A 115 3.07 -9.24 5.86
N TYR A 116 2.68 -8.89 4.64
CA TYR A 116 1.32 -8.93 4.11
C TYR A 116 1.15 -10.05 3.09
N TRP A 117 -0.02 -10.69 3.07
CA TRP A 117 -0.33 -11.74 2.12
C TRP A 117 -0.39 -11.26 0.68
N THR A 118 0.15 -12.08 -0.23
CA THR A 118 -0.20 -12.06 -1.66
C THR A 118 -1.05 -13.27 -2.03
N GLY A 119 -1.66 -13.25 -3.21
CA GLY A 119 -2.37 -14.40 -3.77
C GLY A 119 -1.46 -15.43 -4.45
N ASP A 120 -0.18 -15.13 -4.59
CA ASP A 120 0.73 -15.95 -5.39
C ASP A 120 1.39 -17.05 -4.57
N LYS A 121 1.30 -18.28 -5.09
CA LYS A 121 2.04 -19.43 -4.57
C LYS A 121 3.51 -19.35 -4.98
N ASN A 122 4.37 -19.89 -4.13
CA ASN A 122 5.76 -20.11 -4.51
C ASN A 122 5.84 -21.20 -5.61
N ALA A 123 6.44 -20.86 -6.75
CA ALA A 123 6.57 -21.78 -7.88
C ALA A 123 7.42 -23.03 -7.57
N LEU A 124 8.40 -22.89 -6.66
CA LEU A 124 9.29 -24.01 -6.24
C LEU A 124 8.70 -24.84 -5.10
N ASN A 125 7.76 -24.29 -4.35
CA ASN A 125 7.06 -24.97 -3.26
C ASN A 125 5.60 -24.52 -3.22
N SER A 126 4.73 -25.22 -3.93
CA SER A 126 3.29 -24.89 -4.04
C SER A 126 2.51 -24.95 -2.73
N LYS A 127 3.13 -25.40 -1.62
CA LYS A 127 2.55 -25.38 -0.27
C LYS A 127 2.69 -24.01 0.41
N THR A 128 3.54 -23.11 -0.11
CA THR A 128 3.80 -21.80 0.46
C THR A 128 3.40 -20.67 -0.49
N PHE A 129 3.19 -19.51 0.09
CA PHE A 129 2.78 -18.29 -0.61
C PHE A 129 3.81 -17.18 -0.45
N TRP A 130 3.80 -16.25 -1.39
CA TRP A 130 4.54 -15.02 -1.29
C TRP A 130 3.88 -14.05 -0.32
N SER A 131 4.71 -13.25 0.31
CA SER A 131 4.34 -12.10 1.13
C SER A 131 5.33 -10.97 0.90
N VAL A 132 4.93 -9.73 1.17
CA VAL A 132 5.79 -8.55 1.14
C VAL A 132 5.81 -7.93 2.53
N SER A 133 6.99 -7.66 3.07
CA SER A 133 7.16 -7.09 4.40
C SER A 133 7.32 -5.58 4.31
N PHE A 134 6.39 -4.82 4.87
CA PHE A 134 6.53 -3.37 5.02
C PHE A 134 7.47 -2.95 6.16
N MET A 135 8.01 -3.90 6.94
CA MET A 135 9.12 -3.62 7.85
C MET A 135 10.43 -3.46 7.08
N THR A 136 10.71 -4.37 6.14
CA THR A 136 12.01 -4.47 5.46
C THR A 136 11.98 -4.01 4.00
N GLY A 137 10.82 -3.99 3.36
CA GLY A 137 10.64 -3.82 1.91
C GLY A 137 10.89 -5.10 1.11
N TYR A 138 11.24 -6.22 1.74
CA TYR A 138 11.56 -7.47 1.04
C TYR A 138 10.39 -8.41 0.93
N SER A 139 10.44 -9.26 -0.11
CA SER A 139 9.50 -10.33 -0.37
C SER A 139 9.99 -11.67 0.18
N TYR A 140 9.05 -12.48 0.67
CA TYR A 140 9.33 -13.80 1.24
C TYR A 140 8.34 -14.83 0.71
N SER A 141 8.82 -15.99 0.25
CA SER A 141 8.01 -17.06 -0.34
C SER A 141 7.83 -18.28 0.57
N ARG A 142 7.84 -18.09 1.89
CA ARG A 142 7.94 -19.15 2.89
C ARG A 142 6.72 -19.34 3.80
N PHE A 143 5.66 -18.56 3.61
CA PHE A 143 4.50 -18.61 4.49
C PHE A 143 3.51 -19.69 4.08
N PHE A 144 3.10 -20.51 5.04
CA PHE A 144 2.09 -21.53 4.83
C PHE A 144 0.68 -20.95 4.97
N PRO A 145 -0.32 -21.49 4.25
CA PRO A 145 -1.68 -20.91 4.20
C PRO A 145 -2.42 -20.87 5.53
N TYR A 146 -1.98 -21.60 6.55
CA TYR A 146 -2.55 -21.59 7.91
C TYR A 146 -1.92 -20.54 8.83
N GLN A 147 -0.91 -19.80 8.38
CA GLN A 147 -0.31 -18.71 9.15
C GLN A 147 -1.17 -17.44 9.01
N PHE A 148 -1.08 -16.57 10.02
CA PHE A 148 -1.90 -15.37 10.12
C PHE A 148 -1.08 -14.13 9.78
N LEU A 149 -1.40 -13.48 8.66
CA LEU A 149 -0.79 -12.21 8.25
C LEU A 149 -1.87 -11.16 7.95
N PRO A 150 -1.52 -9.86 8.02
CA PRO A 150 -2.36 -8.78 7.53
C PRO A 150 -2.66 -8.91 6.04
N VAL A 151 -3.75 -8.25 5.62
CA VAL A 151 -4.24 -8.28 4.24
C VAL A 151 -4.59 -6.87 3.76
N LEU A 152 -4.08 -6.52 2.59
CA LEU A 152 -4.62 -5.45 1.74
C LEU A 152 -5.37 -6.09 0.57
N LEU A 153 -6.49 -5.48 0.16
CA LEU A 153 -7.25 -5.94 -0.98
C LEU A 153 -7.10 -4.99 -2.17
N VAL A 154 -7.10 -5.58 -3.36
CA VAL A 154 -6.99 -4.89 -4.64
C VAL A 154 -8.06 -5.40 -5.61
N ARG A 155 -8.44 -4.58 -6.58
CA ARG A 155 -9.25 -4.96 -7.73
C ARG A 155 -8.70 -4.34 -9.01
N ALA A 156 -8.90 -4.98 -10.15
CA ALA A 156 -8.81 -4.33 -11.44
C ALA A 156 -10.11 -3.52 -11.70
N ASP A 157 -9.98 -2.36 -12.29
CA ASP A 157 -11.11 -1.53 -12.71
C ASP A 157 -11.56 -1.91 -14.13
#